data_4006bb36a9dc98ad56541c4ff73ec8f8
#
_entry.id   4006bb36a9dc98ad56541c4ff73ec8f8
#
_cell.length_a   1.000
_cell.length_b   1.000
_cell.length_c   1.000
_cell.angle_alpha   90.00
_cell.angle_beta   90.00
_cell.angle_gamma   90.00
#
_symmetry.space_group_name_H-M   'P 1'
#
loop_
_entity.id
_entity.type
_entity.pdbx_description
1 polymer ?
#
loop_
_entity_poly.entity_id
_entity_poly.type
_entity_poly.pdbx_seq_one_letter_code
_entity_poly.pdbx_strand_id
1 'polypeptide(L)'
;QADGESEKTSVRTRTSLRQLVEEGHFKGGNAPYGYDLVRSGRINKRKHELYELHINEQEAAVVQIVFDKYVYEGYGPQHIATYLNDSGYRARSGKCWHPSSIRGMVQNLTYTGVLRCGDARSELMPELQIISQQQFETAQRIRDNRSVRAAADAENRTPLNIHGKSLLSGNAYCGHCGAKLELTSSRKWRKMADGSLDDTLRIRYTCYGKLRKQTNCTGQTGYTVHILDEIIDKAVRQIFSKMRGIPKEQIVTKRYEKENTERKNHLQDLQTQRNKAEK
;
A
#
# COMPACT_ATOMS: atom_id res chain seq x y z
N GLN A 1 4.38 1.53 44.70
CA GLN A 1 5.64 0.73 44.59
C GLN A 1 5.56 -0.36 43.53
N ALA A 2 4.41 -1.01 43.31
CA ALA A 2 4.24 -2.07 42.32
C ALA A 2 4.41 -1.62 40.84
N ASP A 3 3.99 -0.41 40.49
CA ASP A 3 4.10 0.13 39.14
C ASP A 3 5.56 0.35 38.70
N GLY A 4 6.40 0.84 39.61
CA GLY A 4 7.81 1.09 39.33
C GLY A 4 8.64 -0.19 39.12
N GLU A 5 8.25 -1.31 39.71
CA GLU A 5 8.93 -2.61 39.58
C GLU A 5 8.55 -3.31 38.25
N SER A 6 7.29 -3.18 37.85
CA SER A 6 6.79 -3.62 36.55
C SER A 6 7.49 -2.90 35.41
N GLU A 7 7.64 -1.57 35.50
CA GLU A 7 8.31 -0.75 34.50
C GLU A 7 9.79 -1.09 34.36
N LYS A 8 10.51 -1.24 35.47
CA LYS A 8 11.93 -1.66 35.48
C LYS A 8 12.12 -3.04 34.84
N THR A 9 11.22 -3.99 35.12
CA THR A 9 11.27 -5.33 34.51
C THR A 9 11.02 -5.28 33.00
N SER A 10 10.05 -4.47 32.57
CA SER A 10 9.74 -4.25 31.15
C SER A 10 10.94 -3.66 30.39
N VAL A 11 11.60 -2.65 30.96
CA VAL A 11 12.80 -2.01 30.38
C VAL A 11 13.93 -3.02 30.26
N ARG A 12 14.26 -3.78 31.32
CA ARG A 12 15.31 -4.80 31.31
C ARG A 12 15.07 -5.85 30.21
N THR A 13 13.83 -6.37 30.12
CA THR A 13 13.47 -7.36 29.11
C THR A 13 13.64 -6.79 27.70
N ARG A 14 13.18 -5.56 27.46
CA ARG A 14 13.32 -4.88 26.16
C ARG A 14 14.78 -4.66 25.78
N THR A 15 15.62 -4.23 26.71
CA THR A 15 17.06 -4.05 26.48
C THR A 15 17.74 -5.36 26.14
N SER A 16 17.46 -6.45 26.90
CA SER A 16 18.03 -7.77 26.58
C SER A 16 17.62 -8.30 25.21
N LEU A 17 16.35 -8.09 24.78
CA LEU A 17 15.88 -8.51 23.47
C LEU A 17 16.51 -7.70 22.33
N ARG A 18 16.78 -6.38 22.56
CA ARG A 18 17.51 -5.53 21.61
C ARG A 18 18.93 -6.03 21.44
N GLN A 19 19.64 -6.26 22.53
CA GLN A 19 21.00 -6.76 22.50
C GLN A 19 21.10 -8.11 21.76
N LEU A 20 20.20 -9.06 22.02
CA LEU A 20 20.14 -10.33 21.27
C LEU A 20 20.04 -10.12 19.76
N VAL A 21 19.21 -9.18 19.32
CA VAL A 21 19.04 -8.90 17.91
C VAL A 21 20.30 -8.23 17.31
N GLU A 22 20.94 -7.30 18.03
CA GLU A 22 22.19 -6.67 17.61
C GLU A 22 23.34 -7.69 17.49
N GLU A 23 23.33 -8.73 18.32
CA GLU A 23 24.25 -9.87 18.26
C GLU A 23 23.89 -10.91 17.17
N GLY A 24 22.85 -10.65 16.33
CA GLY A 24 22.42 -11.54 15.26
C GLY A 24 21.57 -12.73 15.70
N HIS A 25 20.96 -12.67 16.89
CA HIS A 25 20.19 -13.76 17.43
C HIS A 25 18.69 -13.50 17.37
N PHE A 26 17.93 -14.57 17.09
CA PHE A 26 16.47 -14.47 17.10
C PHE A 26 15.95 -14.20 18.51
N LYS A 27 15.15 -13.15 18.64
CA LYS A 27 14.60 -12.70 19.94
C LYS A 27 13.56 -13.61 20.57
N GLY A 28 13.19 -14.70 19.91
CA GLY A 28 12.14 -15.62 20.34
C GLY A 28 10.75 -15.25 19.81
N GLY A 29 9.76 -16.06 20.14
CA GLY A 29 8.40 -15.98 19.63
C GLY A 29 8.15 -16.93 18.46
N ASN A 30 7.07 -16.70 17.71
CA ASN A 30 6.73 -17.50 16.54
C ASN A 30 7.62 -17.12 15.35
N ALA A 31 8.10 -18.15 14.61
CA ALA A 31 8.79 -17.90 13.36
C ALA A 31 7.87 -17.20 12.36
N PRO A 32 8.34 -16.15 11.68
CA PRO A 32 7.63 -15.61 10.51
C PRO A 32 7.41 -16.71 9.47
N TYR A 33 6.35 -16.59 8.67
CA TYR A 33 6.13 -17.48 7.54
C TYR A 33 7.32 -17.38 6.58
N GLY A 34 7.83 -18.50 6.09
CA GLY A 34 9.09 -18.57 5.33
C GLY A 34 10.28 -19.05 6.14
N TYR A 35 10.12 -19.21 7.46
CA TYR A 35 11.19 -19.69 8.35
C TYR A 35 10.68 -20.74 9.32
N ASP A 36 11.55 -21.68 9.65
CA ASP A 36 11.38 -22.63 10.74
C ASP A 36 12.26 -22.27 11.93
N LEU A 37 11.86 -22.73 13.13
CA LEU A 37 12.65 -22.61 14.35
C LEU A 37 13.50 -23.85 14.52
N VAL A 38 14.82 -23.67 14.56
CA VAL A 38 15.80 -24.74 14.82
C VAL A 38 16.49 -24.47 16.14
N ARG A 39 16.79 -25.53 16.87
CA ARG A 39 17.50 -25.43 18.14
C ARG A 39 18.90 -24.90 17.93
N SER A 40 19.27 -23.84 18.64
CA SER A 40 20.58 -23.20 18.49
C SER A 40 21.69 -23.88 19.32
N GLY A 41 21.35 -24.84 20.16
CA GLY A 41 22.27 -25.42 21.15
C GLY A 41 22.61 -24.49 22.31
N ARG A 42 22.11 -23.24 22.31
CA ARG A 42 22.31 -22.29 23.40
C ARG A 42 21.18 -22.39 24.42
N ILE A 43 21.54 -22.16 25.67
CA ILE A 43 20.61 -22.25 26.81
C ILE A 43 20.56 -20.90 27.50
N ASN A 44 19.37 -20.41 27.80
CA ASN A 44 19.21 -19.16 28.55
C ASN A 44 19.48 -19.37 30.07
N LYS A 45 19.51 -18.28 30.85
CA LYS A 45 19.72 -18.30 32.29
C LYS A 45 18.71 -19.19 33.06
N ARG A 46 17.54 -19.46 32.46
CA ARG A 46 16.48 -20.30 33.04
C ARG A 46 16.53 -21.74 32.53
N LYS A 47 17.65 -22.16 31.91
CA LYS A 47 17.86 -23.50 31.32
C LYS A 47 16.88 -23.86 30.18
N HIS A 48 16.25 -22.86 29.54
CA HIS A 48 15.47 -23.09 28.32
C HIS A 48 16.36 -22.97 27.10
N GLU A 49 16.20 -23.87 26.16
CA GLU A 49 16.90 -23.88 24.89
C GLU A 49 16.44 -22.71 24.02
N LEU A 50 17.38 -22.08 23.35
CA LEU A 50 17.13 -20.98 22.43
C LEU A 50 17.03 -21.52 21.01
N TYR A 51 16.24 -20.82 20.19
CA TYR A 51 15.98 -21.18 18.80
C TYR A 51 16.51 -20.10 17.87
N GLU A 52 16.86 -20.50 16.65
CA GLU A 52 17.24 -19.63 15.55
C GLU A 52 16.34 -19.90 14.35
N LEU A 53 16.28 -18.90 13.44
CA LEU A 53 15.51 -19.01 12.23
C LEU A 53 16.32 -19.71 11.15
N HIS A 54 15.68 -20.63 10.42
CA HIS A 54 16.19 -21.21 9.19
C HIS A 54 15.15 -21.06 8.10
N ILE A 55 15.59 -20.86 6.85
CA ILE A 55 14.68 -20.72 5.72
C ILE A 55 13.94 -22.04 5.50
N ASN A 56 12.62 -21.96 5.39
CA ASN A 56 11.77 -23.03 4.89
C ASN A 56 11.53 -22.79 3.40
N GLU A 57 12.15 -23.58 2.55
CA GLU A 57 12.15 -23.39 1.08
C GLU A 57 10.73 -23.32 0.49
N GLN A 58 9.81 -24.16 0.96
CA GLN A 58 8.44 -24.19 0.46
C GLN A 58 7.67 -22.90 0.81
N GLU A 59 7.81 -22.44 2.05
CA GLU A 59 7.19 -21.20 2.50
C GLU A 59 7.90 -19.97 1.91
N ALA A 60 9.22 -20.00 1.76
CA ALA A 60 10.01 -18.94 1.16
C ALA A 60 9.60 -18.68 -0.30
N ALA A 61 9.31 -19.72 -1.07
CA ALA A 61 8.77 -19.57 -2.42
C ALA A 61 7.44 -18.78 -2.43
N VAL A 62 6.56 -19.01 -1.45
CA VAL A 62 5.31 -18.23 -1.33
C VAL A 62 5.60 -16.78 -0.95
N VAL A 63 6.58 -16.52 -0.07
CA VAL A 63 7.01 -15.16 0.27
C VAL A 63 7.51 -14.42 -0.98
N GLN A 64 8.32 -15.06 -1.83
CA GLN A 64 8.79 -14.49 -3.10
C GLN A 64 7.60 -14.14 -4.01
N ILE A 65 6.63 -15.06 -4.19
CA ILE A 65 5.40 -14.79 -4.97
C ILE A 65 4.65 -13.57 -4.42
N VAL A 66 4.53 -13.42 -3.11
CA VAL A 66 3.85 -12.27 -2.49
C VAL A 66 4.56 -10.97 -2.85
N PHE A 67 5.89 -10.92 -2.75
CA PHE A 67 6.66 -9.72 -3.06
C PHE A 67 6.67 -9.42 -4.57
N ASP A 68 6.76 -10.42 -5.43
CA ASP A 68 6.72 -10.25 -6.89
C ASP A 68 5.38 -9.65 -7.33
N LYS A 69 4.27 -10.20 -6.84
CA LYS A 69 2.94 -9.65 -7.15
C LYS A 69 2.72 -8.26 -6.58
N TYR A 70 3.30 -7.98 -5.41
CA TYR A 70 3.17 -6.67 -4.78
C TYR A 70 3.97 -5.60 -5.51
N VAL A 71 5.21 -5.91 -5.89
CA VAL A 71 6.19 -4.97 -6.47
C VAL A 71 6.04 -4.83 -7.98
N TYR A 72 5.98 -5.96 -8.71
CA TYR A 72 6.02 -5.95 -10.17
C TYR A 72 4.63 -5.95 -10.81
N GLU A 73 3.66 -6.65 -10.20
CA GLU A 73 2.30 -6.70 -10.73
C GLU A 73 1.36 -5.64 -10.10
N GLY A 74 1.81 -4.92 -9.08
CA GLY A 74 1.04 -3.86 -8.44
C GLY A 74 -0.18 -4.33 -7.63
N TYR A 75 -0.25 -5.62 -7.28
CA TYR A 75 -1.37 -6.18 -6.53
C TYR A 75 -1.45 -5.60 -5.12
N GLY A 76 -2.66 -5.36 -4.65
CA GLY A 76 -2.92 -5.04 -3.25
C GLY A 76 -3.00 -6.30 -2.37
N PRO A 77 -2.87 -6.17 -1.04
CA PRO A 77 -2.91 -7.32 -0.13
C PRO A 77 -4.16 -8.20 -0.27
N GLN A 78 -5.31 -7.61 -0.62
CA GLN A 78 -6.55 -8.37 -0.85
C GLN A 78 -6.44 -9.26 -2.08
N HIS A 79 -5.94 -8.72 -3.20
CA HIS A 79 -5.78 -9.48 -4.45
C HIS A 79 -4.75 -10.59 -4.31
N ILE A 80 -3.64 -10.32 -3.59
CA ILE A 80 -2.62 -11.35 -3.31
C ILE A 80 -3.20 -12.48 -2.47
N ALA A 81 -3.94 -12.16 -1.40
CA ALA A 81 -4.60 -13.17 -0.57
C ALA A 81 -5.58 -14.03 -1.38
N THR A 82 -6.39 -13.40 -2.23
CA THR A 82 -7.31 -14.10 -3.15
C THR A 82 -6.54 -15.01 -4.10
N TYR A 83 -5.50 -14.49 -4.76
CA TYR A 83 -4.66 -15.26 -5.67
C TYR A 83 -4.05 -16.51 -5.01
N LEU A 84 -3.47 -16.35 -3.81
CA LEU A 84 -2.87 -17.47 -3.08
C LEU A 84 -3.92 -18.54 -2.72
N ASN A 85 -5.12 -18.09 -2.30
CA ASN A 85 -6.21 -18.99 -1.93
C ASN A 85 -6.73 -19.76 -3.13
N ASP A 86 -6.92 -19.09 -4.27
CA ASP A 86 -7.40 -19.68 -5.51
C ASP A 86 -6.37 -20.64 -6.13
N SER A 87 -5.08 -20.33 -5.97
CA SER A 87 -3.96 -21.18 -6.38
C SER A 87 -3.70 -22.35 -5.40
N GLY A 88 -4.51 -22.50 -4.35
CA GLY A 88 -4.40 -23.61 -3.41
C GLY A 88 -3.37 -23.42 -2.28
N TYR A 89 -2.63 -22.30 -2.25
CA TYR A 89 -1.72 -22.02 -1.15
C TYR A 89 -2.47 -21.77 0.16
N ARG A 90 -1.92 -22.27 1.25
CA ARG A 90 -2.51 -22.10 2.59
C ARG A 90 -1.48 -21.54 3.57
N ALA A 91 -1.95 -20.81 4.57
CA ALA A 91 -1.12 -20.38 5.68
C ALA A 91 -0.66 -21.59 6.50
N ARG A 92 0.39 -21.44 7.33
CA ARG A 92 0.93 -22.51 8.19
C ARG A 92 -0.13 -23.20 9.07
N SER A 93 -1.19 -22.48 9.44
CA SER A 93 -2.34 -23.03 10.18
C SER A 93 -3.31 -23.86 9.33
N GLY A 94 -3.06 -24.04 8.03
CA GLY A 94 -3.97 -24.68 7.07
C GLY A 94 -5.15 -23.79 6.62
N LYS A 95 -5.28 -22.58 7.20
CA LYS A 95 -6.37 -21.64 6.87
C LYS A 95 -6.06 -20.82 5.59
N CYS A 96 -7.10 -20.23 5.03
CA CYS A 96 -6.97 -19.28 3.94
C CYS A 96 -6.14 -18.06 4.33
N TRP A 97 -5.44 -17.51 3.35
CA TRP A 97 -4.71 -16.26 3.50
C TRP A 97 -5.68 -15.09 3.71
N HIS A 98 -5.33 -14.23 4.66
CA HIS A 98 -6.05 -13.00 4.94
C HIS A 98 -5.21 -11.77 4.54
N PRO A 99 -5.81 -10.67 4.06
CA PRO A 99 -5.08 -9.46 3.67
C PRO A 99 -4.17 -8.88 4.75
N SER A 100 -4.54 -9.05 6.03
CA SER A 100 -3.71 -8.61 7.16
C SER A 100 -2.40 -9.40 7.27
N SER A 101 -2.42 -10.70 6.96
CA SER A 101 -1.21 -11.54 6.94
C SER A 101 -0.26 -11.09 5.83
N ILE A 102 -0.79 -10.81 4.65
CA ILE A 102 0.00 -10.28 3.51
C ILE A 102 0.61 -8.90 3.86
N ARG A 103 -0.16 -8.02 4.52
CA ARG A 103 0.39 -6.73 5.00
C ARG A 103 1.53 -6.93 5.98
N GLY A 104 1.39 -7.86 6.91
CA GLY A 104 2.43 -8.21 7.87
C GLY A 104 3.70 -8.72 7.18
N MET A 105 3.56 -9.60 6.18
CA MET A 105 4.68 -10.09 5.37
C MET A 105 5.41 -8.95 4.67
N VAL A 106 4.72 -8.11 3.93
CA VAL A 106 5.32 -6.99 3.18
C VAL A 106 6.09 -6.02 4.09
N GLN A 107 5.74 -5.93 5.38
CA GLN A 107 6.40 -5.04 6.35
C GLN A 107 7.52 -5.70 7.15
N ASN A 108 7.70 -7.01 7.02
CA ASN A 108 8.64 -7.73 7.85
C ASN A 108 10.06 -7.68 7.26
N LEU A 109 10.94 -6.94 7.93
CA LEU A 109 12.33 -6.76 7.54
C LEU A 109 13.14 -8.07 7.54
N THR A 110 12.72 -9.06 8.31
CA THR A 110 13.43 -10.35 8.42
C THR A 110 13.65 -11.02 7.06
N TYR A 111 12.76 -10.79 6.10
CA TYR A 111 12.90 -11.35 4.75
C TYR A 111 14.11 -10.81 3.97
N THR A 112 14.68 -9.71 4.39
CA THR A 112 15.94 -9.18 3.82
C THR A 112 17.18 -9.73 4.51
N GLY A 113 17.04 -10.66 5.45
CA GLY A 113 18.15 -11.18 6.25
C GLY A 113 18.51 -10.30 7.45
N VAL A 114 17.66 -9.34 7.83
CA VAL A 114 17.93 -8.44 8.97
C VAL A 114 16.89 -8.67 10.07
N LEU A 115 17.34 -9.09 11.24
CA LEU A 115 16.49 -9.22 12.42
C LEU A 115 16.19 -7.83 13.01
N ARG A 116 15.02 -7.70 13.66
CA ARG A 116 14.59 -6.41 14.24
C ARG A 116 13.92 -6.58 15.59
N CYS A 117 14.26 -5.68 16.52
CA CYS A 117 13.57 -5.52 17.80
C CYS A 117 13.43 -4.03 18.15
N GLY A 118 12.27 -3.43 17.89
CA GLY A 118 12.09 -1.98 17.98
C GLY A 118 12.97 -1.26 16.97
N ASP A 119 13.91 -0.45 17.48
CA ASP A 119 14.88 0.30 16.64
C ASP A 119 16.18 -0.49 16.42
N ALA A 120 16.47 -1.49 17.27
CA ALA A 120 17.64 -2.35 17.14
C ALA A 120 17.51 -3.27 15.92
N ARG A 121 18.61 -3.44 15.19
CA ARG A 121 18.72 -4.28 13.99
C ARG A 121 20.01 -5.11 14.07
N SER A 122 19.98 -6.31 13.49
CA SER A 122 21.17 -7.10 13.28
C SER A 122 21.96 -6.59 12.08
N GLU A 123 23.18 -7.06 11.91
CA GLU A 123 23.86 -7.05 10.62
C GLU A 123 23.09 -7.92 9.61
N LEU A 124 23.45 -7.77 8.33
CA LEU A 124 22.88 -8.59 7.26
C LEU A 124 23.32 -10.05 7.43
N MET A 125 22.36 -10.95 7.49
CA MET A 125 22.52 -12.40 7.58
C MET A 125 22.07 -13.02 6.25
N PRO A 126 22.99 -13.27 5.30
CA PRO A 126 22.64 -13.78 3.97
C PRO A 126 21.88 -15.11 4.01
N GLU A 127 22.15 -15.95 5.01
CA GLU A 127 21.50 -17.24 5.24
C GLU A 127 20.01 -17.12 5.59
N LEU A 128 19.55 -15.93 5.99
CA LEU A 128 18.12 -15.63 6.26
C LEU A 128 17.46 -14.83 5.16
N GLN A 129 18.18 -14.48 4.10
CA GLN A 129 17.67 -13.60 3.06
C GLN A 129 16.77 -14.37 2.08
N ILE A 130 15.48 -14.02 2.02
CA ILE A 130 14.51 -14.56 1.05
C ILE A 130 14.33 -13.60 -0.12
N ILE A 131 14.36 -12.28 0.13
CA ILE A 131 14.19 -11.25 -0.89
C ILE A 131 15.33 -10.22 -0.82
N SER A 132 15.58 -9.53 -1.93
CA SER A 132 16.60 -8.49 -1.96
C SER A 132 16.17 -7.24 -1.18
N GLN A 133 17.13 -6.51 -0.64
CA GLN A 133 16.90 -5.23 0.04
C GLN A 133 16.19 -4.24 -0.89
N GLN A 134 16.57 -4.17 -2.16
CA GLN A 134 15.98 -3.29 -3.16
C GLN A 134 14.48 -3.60 -3.39
N GLN A 135 14.11 -4.88 -3.45
CA GLN A 135 12.72 -5.32 -3.61
C GLN A 135 11.89 -4.93 -2.39
N PHE A 136 12.45 -5.11 -1.19
CA PHE A 136 11.80 -4.71 0.05
C PHE A 136 11.58 -3.19 0.11
N GLU A 137 12.58 -2.38 -0.17
CA GLU A 137 12.48 -0.92 -0.19
C GLU A 137 11.45 -0.43 -1.22
N THR A 138 11.39 -1.08 -2.38
CA THR A 138 10.36 -0.78 -3.38
C THR A 138 8.97 -1.10 -2.85
N ALA A 139 8.80 -2.23 -2.14
CA ALA A 139 7.55 -2.59 -1.51
C ALA A 139 7.13 -1.56 -0.43
N GLN A 140 8.09 -1.04 0.38
CA GLN A 140 7.78 0.00 1.35
C GLN A 140 7.35 1.31 0.67
N ARG A 141 8.03 1.75 -0.39
CA ARG A 141 7.62 2.94 -1.16
C ARG A 141 6.20 2.81 -1.72
N ILE A 142 5.88 1.64 -2.30
CA ILE A 142 4.52 1.36 -2.79
C ILE A 142 3.50 1.42 -1.65
N ARG A 143 3.82 0.85 -0.48
CA ARG A 143 2.96 0.88 0.70
C ARG A 143 2.71 2.32 1.17
N ASP A 144 3.78 3.11 1.29
CA ASP A 144 3.70 4.48 1.79
C ASP A 144 2.91 5.37 0.83
N ASN A 145 3.10 5.21 -0.48
CA ASN A 145 2.30 5.87 -1.50
C ASN A 145 0.81 5.47 -1.46
N ARG A 146 0.48 4.27 -1.01
CA ARG A 146 -0.90 3.79 -0.83
C ARG A 146 -1.51 4.21 0.51
N SER A 147 -0.72 4.69 1.45
CA SER A 147 -1.21 5.07 2.78
C SER A 147 -2.09 6.31 2.71
N VAL A 148 -3.08 6.38 3.64
CA VAL A 148 -3.99 7.54 3.75
C VAL A 148 -3.22 8.83 4.09
N ARG A 149 -2.05 8.72 4.74
CA ARG A 149 -1.20 9.88 5.06
C ARG A 149 -0.58 10.50 3.80
N ALA A 150 -0.19 9.69 2.81
CA ALA A 150 0.20 10.18 1.50
C ALA A 150 -0.97 10.83 0.72
N ALA A 151 -2.21 10.71 1.24
CA ALA A 151 -3.37 11.36 0.65
C ALA A 151 -3.42 12.88 0.90
N ALA A 152 -2.71 13.37 1.91
CA ALA A 152 -2.61 14.80 2.20
C ALA A 152 -1.69 15.54 1.21
N ASP A 153 -0.67 14.88 0.66
CA ASP A 153 0.27 15.44 -0.32
C ASP A 153 -0.18 15.09 -1.76
N ALA A 154 -1.37 15.53 -2.14
CA ALA A 154 -2.04 15.09 -3.36
C ALA A 154 -1.36 15.54 -4.68
N GLU A 155 -0.45 16.50 -4.66
CA GLU A 155 0.15 17.11 -5.86
C GLU A 155 1.14 16.19 -6.60
N ASN A 156 1.71 15.16 -5.95
CA ASN A 156 2.77 14.32 -6.52
C ASN A 156 2.40 12.83 -6.67
N ARG A 157 1.11 12.49 -6.77
CA ARG A 157 0.71 11.09 -6.90
C ARG A 157 0.89 10.56 -8.31
N THR A 158 1.80 9.61 -8.47
CA THR A 158 1.73 8.69 -9.61
C THR A 158 0.43 7.88 -9.52
N PRO A 159 -0.42 7.89 -10.56
CA PRO A 159 -1.63 7.07 -10.56
C PRO A 159 -1.25 5.61 -10.34
N LEU A 160 -1.82 4.99 -9.29
CA LEU A 160 -1.65 3.55 -9.07
C LEU A 160 -2.39 2.81 -10.17
N ASN A 161 -1.73 1.80 -10.75
CA ASN A 161 -2.37 0.87 -11.67
C ASN A 161 -3.39 0.03 -10.88
N ILE A 162 -4.65 0.46 -10.89
CA ILE A 162 -5.74 -0.23 -10.19
C ILE A 162 -6.48 -1.01 -11.26
N HIS A 163 -6.40 -2.33 -11.19
CA HIS A 163 -7.25 -3.24 -11.97
C HIS A 163 -8.69 -3.13 -11.48
N GLY A 164 -9.38 -2.08 -11.91
CA GLY A 164 -10.78 -1.83 -11.60
C GLY A 164 -11.68 -2.27 -12.76
N LYS A 165 -12.92 -2.60 -12.47
CA LYS A 165 -13.96 -2.91 -13.47
C LYS A 165 -14.41 -1.68 -14.27
N SER A 166 -13.84 -0.52 -14.05
CA SER A 166 -14.18 0.75 -14.67
C SER A 166 -12.93 1.62 -14.89
N LEU A 167 -12.94 2.41 -15.96
CA LEU A 167 -11.79 3.17 -16.46
C LEU A 167 -11.19 4.11 -15.41
N LEU A 168 -12.04 4.77 -14.62
CA LEU A 168 -11.61 5.81 -13.67
C LEU A 168 -11.45 5.33 -12.22
N SER A 169 -11.48 4.01 -11.97
CA SER A 169 -11.28 3.46 -10.61
C SER A 169 -9.99 3.97 -10.00
N GLY A 170 -10.11 4.70 -8.87
CA GLY A 170 -9.00 5.26 -8.11
C GLY A 170 -8.37 6.55 -8.68
N ASN A 171 -8.75 6.98 -9.89
CA ASN A 171 -8.18 8.15 -10.57
C ASN A 171 -9.17 9.32 -10.71
N ALA A 172 -10.41 9.18 -10.22
CA ALA A 172 -11.41 10.23 -10.27
C ALA A 172 -11.64 10.84 -8.89
N TYR A 173 -11.79 12.17 -8.86
CA TYR A 173 -12.00 12.96 -7.65
C TYR A 173 -13.22 13.85 -7.78
N CYS A 174 -13.88 14.13 -6.66
CA CYS A 174 -15.02 15.02 -6.60
C CYS A 174 -14.57 16.47 -6.78
N GLY A 175 -15.08 17.17 -7.81
CA GLY A 175 -14.77 18.58 -8.06
C GLY A 175 -15.28 19.55 -6.98
N HIS A 176 -16.19 19.10 -6.08
CA HIS A 176 -16.73 19.96 -5.01
C HIS A 176 -15.92 19.87 -3.70
N CYS A 177 -15.40 18.68 -3.35
CA CYS A 177 -14.74 18.48 -2.05
C CYS A 177 -13.37 17.79 -2.15
N GLY A 178 -12.86 17.49 -3.35
CA GLY A 178 -11.58 16.86 -3.56
C GLY A 178 -11.51 15.38 -3.14
N ALA A 179 -12.56 14.82 -2.52
CA ALA A 179 -12.56 13.42 -2.10
C ALA A 179 -12.59 12.48 -3.31
N LYS A 180 -12.01 11.29 -3.19
CA LYS A 180 -12.05 10.26 -4.24
C LYS A 180 -13.49 9.89 -4.60
N LEU A 181 -13.71 9.55 -5.87
CA LEU A 181 -14.91 8.88 -6.31
C LEU A 181 -14.73 7.37 -6.17
N GLU A 182 -15.69 6.72 -5.50
CA GLU A 182 -15.73 5.27 -5.35
C GLU A 182 -16.85 4.67 -6.19
N LEU A 183 -16.66 3.43 -6.59
CA LEU A 183 -17.70 2.65 -7.25
C LEU A 183 -18.74 2.17 -6.23
N THR A 184 -19.97 2.52 -6.47
CA THR A 184 -21.12 1.98 -5.74
C THR A 184 -22.00 1.22 -6.70
N SER A 185 -22.48 0.07 -6.25
CA SER A 185 -23.46 -0.73 -6.99
C SER A 185 -24.78 -0.77 -6.24
N SER A 186 -25.87 -0.61 -6.95
CA SER A 186 -27.21 -0.80 -6.42
C SER A 186 -27.99 -1.72 -7.35
N ARG A 187 -28.57 -2.77 -6.79
CA ARG A 187 -29.55 -3.62 -7.48
C ARG A 187 -30.92 -3.09 -7.17
N LYS A 188 -31.75 -2.92 -8.21
CA LYS A 188 -33.15 -2.58 -8.05
C LYS A 188 -33.98 -3.77 -8.59
N TRP A 189 -34.54 -4.47 -7.67
CA TRP A 189 -35.52 -5.51 -8.00
C TRP A 189 -36.87 -4.82 -8.33
N ARG A 190 -37.29 -4.88 -9.57
CA ARG A 190 -38.58 -4.36 -9.98
C ARG A 190 -39.38 -5.49 -10.63
N LYS A 191 -40.55 -5.79 -10.09
CA LYS A 191 -41.48 -6.69 -10.73
C LYS A 191 -42.15 -5.93 -11.87
N MET A 192 -41.96 -6.40 -13.09
CA MET A 192 -42.58 -5.82 -14.29
C MET A 192 -44.04 -6.23 -14.37
N ALA A 193 -44.83 -5.51 -15.17
CA ALA A 193 -46.26 -5.80 -15.33
C ALA A 193 -46.53 -7.20 -15.93
N ASP A 194 -45.58 -7.78 -16.63
CA ASP A 194 -45.61 -9.12 -17.19
C ASP A 194 -45.19 -10.23 -16.21
N GLY A 195 -44.88 -9.85 -14.93
CA GLY A 195 -44.42 -10.77 -13.90
C GLY A 195 -42.95 -11.08 -13.92
N SER A 196 -42.16 -10.58 -14.90
CA SER A 196 -40.74 -10.73 -14.96
C SER A 196 -40.05 -9.85 -13.91
N LEU A 197 -38.81 -10.24 -13.48
CA LEU A 197 -38.00 -9.46 -12.56
C LEU A 197 -36.96 -8.67 -13.33
N ASP A 198 -37.03 -7.34 -13.28
CA ASP A 198 -35.97 -6.46 -13.76
C ASP A 198 -34.84 -6.42 -12.69
N ASP A 199 -33.76 -7.15 -12.94
CA ASP A 199 -32.55 -7.18 -12.10
C ASP A 199 -31.48 -6.26 -12.69
N THR A 200 -31.76 -4.96 -12.67
CA THR A 200 -30.81 -3.99 -13.22
C THR A 200 -29.76 -3.62 -12.18
N LEU A 201 -28.51 -4.03 -12.44
CA LEU A 201 -27.35 -3.60 -11.67
C LEU A 201 -26.92 -2.20 -12.15
N ARG A 202 -27.05 -1.20 -11.30
CA ARG A 202 -26.57 0.16 -11.55
C ARG A 202 -25.25 0.40 -10.86
N ILE A 203 -24.20 0.68 -11.63
CA ILE A 203 -22.87 1.02 -11.13
C ILE A 203 -22.64 2.51 -11.34
N ARG A 204 -22.21 3.21 -10.28
CA ARG A 204 -21.98 4.65 -10.29
C ARG A 204 -20.69 5.02 -9.59
N TYR A 205 -20.04 6.09 -10.06
CA TYR A 205 -19.01 6.79 -9.30
C TYR A 205 -19.69 7.71 -8.29
N THR A 206 -19.41 7.52 -7.02
CA THR A 206 -20.01 8.29 -5.92
C THR A 206 -18.91 8.92 -5.07
N CYS A 207 -19.11 10.16 -4.65
CA CYS A 207 -18.16 10.86 -3.79
C CYS A 207 -18.01 10.14 -2.43
N TYR A 208 -16.80 9.69 -2.12
CA TYR A 208 -16.48 9.02 -0.86
C TYR A 208 -16.77 9.90 0.36
N GLY A 209 -16.40 11.19 0.30
CA GLY A 209 -16.63 12.13 1.37
C GLY A 209 -18.11 12.30 1.72
N LYS A 210 -18.99 12.35 0.70
CA LYS A 210 -20.42 12.40 0.87
C LYS A 210 -21.00 11.07 1.37
N LEU A 211 -20.55 9.95 0.78
CA LEU A 211 -21.03 8.61 1.14
C LEU A 211 -20.73 8.26 2.60
N ARG A 212 -19.54 8.62 3.07
CA ARG A 212 -19.07 8.36 4.44
C ARG A 212 -19.34 9.52 5.41
N LYS A 213 -20.02 10.58 4.97
CA LYS A 213 -20.30 11.78 5.79
C LYS A 213 -19.03 12.42 6.38
N GLN A 214 -17.91 12.32 5.66
CA GLN A 214 -16.62 12.89 6.09
C GLN A 214 -16.46 14.35 5.67
N THR A 215 -17.21 14.77 4.64
CA THR A 215 -17.23 16.15 4.15
C THR A 215 -18.68 16.60 3.89
N ASN A 216 -18.94 17.90 4.07
CA ASN A 216 -20.21 18.53 3.69
C ASN A 216 -20.27 18.76 2.18
N CYS A 217 -20.13 17.69 1.41
CA CYS A 217 -20.12 17.77 -0.03
C CYS A 217 -21.53 18.05 -0.58
N THR A 218 -21.71 19.18 -1.26
CA THR A 218 -22.93 19.57 -1.97
C THR A 218 -23.01 19.02 -3.39
N GLY A 219 -21.96 18.33 -3.83
CA GLY A 219 -21.89 17.76 -5.17
C GLY A 219 -22.92 16.68 -5.46
N GLN A 220 -22.98 16.28 -6.72
CA GLN A 220 -23.95 15.31 -7.26
C GLN A 220 -23.87 13.96 -6.55
N THR A 221 -24.98 13.25 -6.49
CA THR A 221 -25.11 11.99 -5.73
C THR A 221 -24.33 10.83 -6.36
N GLY A 222 -24.06 10.87 -7.67
CA GLY A 222 -23.28 9.83 -8.36
C GLY A 222 -23.35 9.99 -9.87
N TYR A 223 -22.28 9.55 -10.54
CA TYR A 223 -22.15 9.58 -11.99
C TYR A 223 -22.26 8.15 -12.54
N THR A 224 -23.07 7.95 -13.57
CA THR A 224 -23.21 6.65 -14.22
C THR A 224 -21.86 6.27 -14.88
N VAL A 225 -21.35 5.08 -14.57
CA VAL A 225 -20.00 4.65 -14.98
C VAL A 225 -19.81 4.73 -16.48
N HIS A 226 -20.68 4.09 -17.27
CA HIS A 226 -20.51 4.02 -18.73
C HIS A 226 -20.53 5.41 -19.40
N ILE A 227 -21.33 6.36 -18.87
CA ILE A 227 -21.41 7.73 -19.42
C ILE A 227 -20.10 8.48 -19.14
N LEU A 228 -19.62 8.42 -17.90
CA LEU A 228 -18.41 9.14 -17.51
C LEU A 228 -17.16 8.53 -18.16
N ASP A 229 -17.07 7.20 -18.21
CA ASP A 229 -15.97 6.49 -18.85
C ASP A 229 -15.90 6.81 -20.36
N GLU A 230 -17.04 6.88 -21.06
CA GLU A 230 -17.11 7.22 -22.48
C GLU A 230 -16.65 8.67 -22.73
N ILE A 231 -17.08 9.63 -21.90
CA ILE A 231 -16.66 11.04 -22.03
C ILE A 231 -15.14 11.15 -21.87
N ILE A 232 -14.59 10.49 -20.85
CA ILE A 232 -13.15 10.53 -20.58
C ILE A 232 -12.35 9.78 -21.65
N ASP A 233 -12.81 8.62 -22.13
CA ASP A 233 -12.15 7.91 -23.22
C ASP A 233 -12.07 8.77 -24.48
N LYS A 234 -13.17 9.44 -24.86
CA LYS A 234 -13.19 10.39 -25.98
C LYS A 234 -12.20 11.55 -25.78
N ALA A 235 -12.17 12.14 -24.58
CA ALA A 235 -11.24 13.22 -24.28
C ALA A 235 -9.77 12.78 -24.33
N VAL A 236 -9.46 11.62 -23.77
CA VAL A 236 -8.11 11.04 -23.81
C VAL A 236 -7.69 10.74 -25.25
N ARG A 237 -8.53 10.10 -26.05
CA ARG A 237 -8.24 9.85 -27.48
C ARG A 237 -8.00 11.13 -28.28
N GLN A 238 -8.76 12.18 -28.02
CA GLN A 238 -8.53 13.49 -28.67
C GLN A 238 -7.18 14.09 -28.28
N ILE A 239 -6.79 14.00 -27.00
CA ILE A 239 -5.48 14.48 -26.54
C ILE A 239 -4.36 13.68 -27.23
N PHE A 240 -4.44 12.36 -27.22
CA PHE A 240 -3.44 11.51 -27.88
C PHE A 240 -3.36 11.72 -29.38
N SER A 241 -4.50 11.94 -30.06
CA SER A 241 -4.49 12.22 -31.51
C SER A 241 -3.77 13.54 -31.84
N LYS A 242 -3.94 14.56 -30.99
CA LYS A 242 -3.21 15.83 -31.12
C LYS A 242 -1.71 15.69 -30.81
N MET A 243 -1.33 14.76 -29.95
CA MET A 243 0.08 14.49 -29.57
C MET A 243 0.84 13.65 -30.60
N ARG A 244 0.15 12.83 -31.41
CA ARG A 244 0.78 11.91 -32.38
C ARG A 244 1.68 12.59 -33.43
N GLY A 245 1.48 13.88 -33.68
CA GLY A 245 2.29 14.67 -34.63
C GLY A 245 3.40 15.50 -33.98
N ILE A 246 3.54 15.47 -32.67
CA ILE A 246 4.50 16.33 -31.96
C ILE A 246 5.71 15.49 -31.53
N PRO A 247 6.94 15.85 -31.94
CA PRO A 247 8.16 15.17 -31.49
C PRO A 247 8.25 15.15 -29.96
N LYS A 248 8.71 14.02 -29.39
CA LYS A 248 8.82 13.87 -27.91
C LYS A 248 9.60 14.98 -27.24
N GLU A 249 10.66 15.45 -27.90
CA GLU A 249 11.51 16.55 -27.44
C GLU A 249 10.72 17.85 -27.27
N GLN A 250 9.81 18.19 -28.20
CA GLN A 250 8.99 19.39 -28.09
C GLN A 250 7.96 19.30 -26.95
N ILE A 251 7.45 18.11 -26.66
CA ILE A 251 6.52 17.90 -25.54
C ILE A 251 7.26 18.13 -24.21
N VAL A 252 8.45 17.56 -24.07
CA VAL A 252 9.29 17.71 -22.89
C VAL A 252 9.70 19.15 -22.69
N THR A 253 10.15 19.83 -23.75
CA THR A 253 10.56 21.25 -23.70
C THR A 253 9.40 22.17 -23.28
N LYS A 254 8.22 22.02 -23.88
CA LYS A 254 7.04 22.82 -23.52
C LYS A 254 6.60 22.59 -22.07
N ARG A 255 6.68 21.36 -21.59
CA ARG A 255 6.39 21.04 -20.19
C ARG A 255 7.38 21.71 -19.25
N TYR A 256 8.68 21.62 -19.58
CA TYR A 256 9.75 22.23 -18.79
C TYR A 256 9.63 23.76 -18.74
N GLU A 257 9.29 24.39 -19.86
CA GLU A 257 9.03 25.84 -19.94
C GLU A 257 7.83 26.25 -19.09
N LYS A 258 6.75 25.47 -19.13
CA LYS A 258 5.56 25.72 -18.32
C LYS A 258 5.85 25.60 -16.83
N GLU A 259 6.49 24.52 -16.41
CA GLU A 259 6.88 24.29 -15.01
C GLU A 259 7.84 25.39 -14.51
N ASN A 260 8.78 25.84 -15.34
CA ASN A 260 9.68 26.94 -15.00
C ASN A 260 8.94 28.29 -14.87
N THR A 261 7.94 28.52 -15.70
CA THR A 261 7.13 29.75 -15.64
C THR A 261 6.26 29.77 -14.38
N GLU A 262 5.62 28.64 -14.05
CA GLU A 262 4.85 28.49 -12.82
C GLU A 262 5.73 28.66 -11.57
N ARG A 263 6.94 28.10 -11.60
CA ARG A 263 7.93 28.23 -10.51
C ARG A 263 8.40 29.68 -10.31
N LYS A 264 8.63 30.41 -11.42
CA LYS A 264 9.00 31.83 -11.38
C LYS A 264 7.85 32.69 -10.80
N ASN A 265 6.63 32.43 -11.24
CA ASN A 265 5.46 33.16 -10.74
C ASN A 265 5.26 32.91 -9.24
N HIS A 266 5.39 31.65 -8.79
CA HIS A 266 5.29 31.32 -7.37
C HIS A 266 6.37 31.98 -6.52
N LEU A 267 7.62 32.04 -7.03
CA LEU A 267 8.71 32.77 -6.35
C LEU A 267 8.43 34.27 -6.26
N GLN A 268 7.89 34.88 -7.32
CA GLN A 268 7.48 36.28 -7.29
C GLN A 268 6.38 36.55 -6.28
N ASP A 269 5.38 35.68 -6.19
CA ASP A 269 4.31 35.79 -5.20
C ASP A 269 4.83 35.69 -3.77
N LEU A 270 5.74 34.74 -3.50
CA LEU A 270 6.39 34.59 -2.19
C LEU A 270 7.24 35.81 -1.83
N GLN A 271 7.99 36.38 -2.79
CA GLN A 271 8.74 37.62 -2.59
C GLN A 271 7.82 38.81 -2.27
N THR A 272 6.70 38.90 -2.96
CA THR A 272 5.70 39.93 -2.73
C THR A 272 5.05 39.81 -1.35
N GLN A 273 4.73 38.60 -0.93
CA GLN A 273 4.21 38.30 0.42
C GLN A 273 5.24 38.65 1.52
N ARG A 274 6.50 38.30 1.31
CA ARG A 274 7.59 38.65 2.23
C ARG A 274 7.73 40.15 2.38
N ASN A 275 7.80 40.86 1.26
CA ASN A 275 7.93 42.34 1.27
C ASN A 275 6.70 43.06 1.89
N LYS A 276 5.52 42.42 1.90
CA LYS A 276 4.32 42.94 2.60
C LYS A 276 4.40 42.64 4.12
N ALA A 277 5.05 41.59 4.53
CA ALA A 277 5.19 41.24 5.93
C ALA A 277 6.34 41.99 6.62
N GLU A 278 7.29 42.53 5.86
CA GLU A 278 8.43 43.32 6.36
C GLU A 278 8.09 44.86 6.41
N LYS A 279 6.92 45.27 5.95
CA LYS A 279 6.35 46.62 6.09
C LYS A 279 5.33 46.69 7.23
#